data_8f5c8f2c78003ccf09c03e3dcc64aa09
#
_entry.id   8f5c8f2c78003ccf09c03e3dcc64aa09
#
_cell.length_a   1.000
_cell.length_b   1.000
_cell.length_c   1.000
_cell.angle_alpha   90.00
_cell.angle_beta   90.00
_cell.angle_gamma   90.00
#
_symmetry.space_group_name_H-M   'P 1'
#
loop_
_entity.id
_entity.type
_entity.pdbx_description
1 polymer ?
#
loop_
_entity_poly.entity_id
_entity_poly.type
_entity_poly.pdbx_seq_one_letter_code
_entity_poly.pdbx_strand_id
1 'polypeptide(L)'
;MNLIIDIGNTTAKVALFNRSEMVEVLTESNQSLDSLEALCSKYRIERGIVATVVDLNERILAELAALPFPLLWLNHETPLPVGNLYETPETLGYDRIAAVVGANEQFPHNDILVIDAGTCITYEFIDSKGQYHGGNISPGMQMRYKALHQFTGRLPLIDSNGRKLPMGRDTETAIRAGAVSYTHLRAPRLRC
;
A
#
# COMPACT_ATOMS: atom_id res chain seq x y z
N MET A 1 16.62 18.03 1.80
CA MET A 1 15.90 16.77 2.11
C MET A 1 14.85 16.50 1.05
N ASN A 2 14.39 15.24 0.95
CA ASN A 2 13.33 14.85 0.01
C ASN A 2 12.05 14.52 0.79
N LEU A 3 10.92 15.02 0.29
CA LEU A 3 9.59 14.74 0.83
C LEU A 3 8.93 13.62 -0.02
N ILE A 4 8.36 12.63 0.65
CA ILE A 4 7.58 11.56 0.03
C ILE A 4 6.17 11.63 0.59
N ILE A 5 5.17 11.66 -0.29
CA ILE A 5 3.75 11.66 0.07
C ILE A 5 3.10 10.49 -0.65
N ASP A 6 2.56 9.56 0.11
CA ASP A 6 1.80 8.39 -0.38
C ASP A 6 0.37 8.48 0.12
N ILE A 7 -0.58 8.75 -0.78
CA ILE A 7 -2.00 8.94 -0.46
C ILE A 7 -2.77 7.69 -0.88
N GLY A 8 -3.03 6.84 0.11
CA GLY A 8 -3.79 5.61 -0.05
C GLY A 8 -5.30 5.79 0.14
N ASN A 9 -6.04 4.69 0.05
CA ASN A 9 -7.51 4.69 0.18
C ASN A 9 -8.02 5.12 1.56
N THR A 10 -7.23 4.96 2.62
CA THR A 10 -7.65 5.20 4.01
C THR A 10 -6.81 6.27 4.67
N THR A 11 -5.52 6.29 4.41
CA THR A 11 -4.55 7.18 5.08
C THR A 11 -3.57 7.74 4.07
N ALA A 12 -2.97 8.86 4.42
CA ALA A 12 -1.79 9.41 3.76
C ALA A 12 -0.56 9.17 4.64
N LYS A 13 0.56 8.83 4.03
CA LYS A 13 1.88 8.77 4.68
C LYS A 13 2.75 9.89 4.14
N VAL A 14 3.32 10.65 5.07
CA VAL A 14 4.24 11.75 4.74
C VAL A 14 5.58 11.41 5.36
N ALA A 15 6.61 11.25 4.56
CA ALA A 15 7.94 10.87 5.01
C ALA A 15 9.01 11.83 4.52
N LEU A 16 10.02 12.08 5.35
CA LEU A 16 11.19 12.87 5.02
C LEU A 16 12.42 11.99 4.96
N PHE A 17 13.20 12.14 3.90
CA PHE A 17 14.46 11.46 3.70
C PHE A 17 15.62 12.44 3.56
N ASN A 18 16.70 12.13 4.27
CA ASN A 18 18.02 12.71 4.02
C ASN A 18 18.85 11.66 3.26
N ARG A 19 18.96 11.81 1.94
CA ARG A 19 19.50 10.77 1.05
C ARG A 19 18.71 9.46 1.20
N SER A 20 19.32 8.39 1.71
CA SER A 20 18.69 7.08 1.94
C SER A 20 18.16 6.88 3.37
N GLU A 21 18.42 7.84 4.29
CA GLU A 21 17.97 7.75 5.68
C GLU A 21 16.59 8.36 5.85
N MET A 22 15.65 7.60 6.39
CA MET A 22 14.32 8.11 6.77
C MET A 22 14.43 8.88 8.09
N VAL A 23 14.19 10.20 8.02
CA VAL A 23 14.33 11.11 9.16
C VAL A 23 13.05 11.16 9.99
N GLU A 24 11.91 11.22 9.32
CA GLU A 24 10.60 11.33 9.96
C GLU A 24 9.54 10.69 9.06
N VAL A 25 8.55 10.03 9.65
CA VAL A 25 7.37 9.54 8.94
C VAL A 25 6.12 9.80 9.78
N LEU A 26 5.10 10.34 9.14
CA LEU A 26 3.80 10.63 9.74
C LEU A 26 2.72 9.90 8.96
N THR A 27 1.69 9.47 9.66
CA THR A 27 0.48 8.89 9.06
C THR A 27 -0.69 9.78 9.41
N GLU A 28 -1.40 10.23 8.39
CA GLU A 28 -2.49 11.19 8.49
C GLU A 28 -3.75 10.68 7.79
N SER A 29 -4.82 11.45 7.89
CA SER A 29 -6.01 11.25 7.08
C SER A 29 -5.67 11.48 5.60
N ASN A 30 -6.29 10.72 4.71
CA ASN A 30 -6.21 11.00 3.27
C ASN A 30 -7.14 12.17 2.83
N GLN A 31 -7.68 12.95 3.78
CA GLN A 31 -8.52 14.12 3.52
C GLN A 31 -7.78 15.44 3.78
N SER A 32 -6.65 15.42 4.48
CA SER A 32 -5.83 16.60 4.78
C SER A 32 -4.38 16.18 5.04
N LEU A 33 -3.43 17.08 4.78
CA LEU A 33 -2.00 16.89 5.02
C LEU A 33 -1.51 17.93 6.04
N ASP A 34 -2.10 17.88 7.23
CA ASP A 34 -1.93 18.92 8.26
C ASP A 34 -0.48 19.08 8.76
N SER A 35 0.37 18.06 8.56
CA SER A 35 1.80 18.13 8.94
C SER A 35 2.69 18.88 7.97
N LEU A 36 2.26 19.14 6.74
CA LEU A 36 3.14 19.71 5.70
C LEU A 36 3.73 21.06 6.10
N GLU A 37 2.93 21.95 6.67
CA GLU A 37 3.40 23.27 7.09
C GLU A 37 4.46 23.17 8.18
N ALA A 38 4.24 22.31 9.17
CA ALA A 38 5.20 22.08 10.26
C ALA A 38 6.49 21.46 9.75
N LEU A 39 6.42 20.50 8.83
CA LEU A 39 7.59 19.88 8.22
C LEU A 39 8.40 20.87 7.38
N CYS A 40 7.73 21.69 6.57
CA CYS A 40 8.38 22.74 5.77
C CYS A 40 9.04 23.83 6.63
N SER A 41 8.47 24.11 7.80
CA SER A 41 9.06 25.08 8.76
C SER A 41 10.26 24.51 9.49
N LYS A 42 10.24 23.20 9.79
CA LYS A 42 11.27 22.49 10.57
C LYS A 42 12.47 22.06 9.71
N TYR A 43 12.24 21.73 8.45
CA TYR A 43 13.25 21.12 7.59
C TYR A 43 13.40 21.86 6.26
N ARG A 44 14.66 21.93 5.77
CA ARG A 44 14.93 22.41 4.41
C ARG A 44 14.65 21.28 3.40
N ILE A 45 13.46 21.29 2.83
CA ILE A 45 13.02 20.37 1.79
C ILE A 45 13.38 20.96 0.42
N GLU A 46 13.93 20.15 -0.46
CA GLU A 46 14.42 20.60 -1.79
C GLU A 46 13.51 20.12 -2.93
N ARG A 47 12.85 18.98 -2.73
CA ARG A 47 11.94 18.37 -3.70
C ARG A 47 11.06 17.34 -3.03
N GLY A 48 9.97 16.98 -3.68
CA GLY A 48 9.11 15.91 -3.22
C GLY A 48 8.62 15.01 -4.35
N ILE A 49 8.07 13.87 -3.96
CA ILE A 49 7.33 12.96 -4.82
C ILE A 49 5.97 12.66 -4.18
N VAL A 50 4.94 12.64 -5.01
CA VAL A 50 3.58 12.32 -4.60
C VAL A 50 3.10 11.10 -5.38
N ALA A 51 2.64 10.08 -4.66
CA ALA A 51 1.91 8.94 -5.20
C ALA A 51 0.49 8.98 -4.65
N THR A 52 -0.51 8.68 -5.47
CA THR A 52 -1.90 8.56 -5.03
C THR A 52 -2.61 7.48 -5.80
N VAL A 53 -3.50 6.77 -5.12
CA VAL A 53 -4.41 5.77 -5.69
C VAL A 53 -5.89 6.20 -5.58
N VAL A 54 -6.10 7.48 -5.20
CA VAL A 54 -7.44 8.08 -5.05
C VAL A 54 -7.48 9.45 -5.73
N ASP A 55 -8.67 9.90 -6.07
CA ASP A 55 -8.90 11.29 -6.48
C ASP A 55 -8.73 12.21 -5.28
N LEU A 56 -7.93 13.26 -5.45
CA LEU A 56 -7.62 14.20 -4.40
C LEU A 56 -8.67 15.31 -4.32
N ASN A 57 -9.03 15.68 -3.11
CA ASN A 57 -9.90 16.83 -2.88
C ASN A 57 -9.17 18.16 -3.12
N GLU A 58 -9.94 19.25 -3.30
CA GLU A 58 -9.41 20.59 -3.59
C GLU A 58 -8.47 21.10 -2.48
N ARG A 59 -8.72 20.73 -1.24
CA ARG A 59 -7.88 21.12 -0.09
C ARG A 59 -6.46 20.55 -0.23
N ILE A 60 -6.32 19.25 -0.44
CA ILE A 60 -5.01 18.61 -0.62
C ILE A 60 -4.30 19.16 -1.86
N LEU A 61 -5.02 19.34 -2.96
CA LEU A 61 -4.44 19.95 -4.18
C LEU A 61 -3.89 21.33 -3.90
N ALA A 62 -4.61 22.17 -3.15
CA ALA A 62 -4.14 23.50 -2.76
C ALA A 62 -2.93 23.44 -1.80
N GLU A 63 -2.95 22.55 -0.81
CA GLU A 63 -1.83 22.33 0.11
C GLU A 63 -0.55 21.91 -0.63
N LEU A 64 -0.66 20.98 -1.58
CA LEU A 64 0.47 20.53 -2.40
C LEU A 64 0.97 21.60 -3.38
N ALA A 65 0.06 22.38 -3.98
CA ALA A 65 0.41 23.47 -4.88
C ALA A 65 1.10 24.64 -4.17
N ALA A 66 0.87 24.81 -2.87
CA ALA A 66 1.49 25.88 -2.06
C ALA A 66 2.92 25.55 -1.61
N LEU A 67 3.42 24.34 -1.84
CA LEU A 67 4.76 23.93 -1.42
C LEU A 67 5.84 24.71 -2.19
N PRO A 68 6.89 25.22 -1.51
CA PRO A 68 7.89 26.10 -2.12
C PRO A 68 9.00 25.35 -2.89
N PHE A 69 8.80 24.10 -3.23
CA PHE A 69 9.73 23.25 -3.96
C PHE A 69 9.00 22.38 -4.98
N PRO A 70 9.70 21.85 -6.01
CA PRO A 70 9.06 21.04 -7.03
C PRO A 70 8.59 19.69 -6.50
N LEU A 71 7.40 19.28 -6.95
CA LEU A 71 6.83 17.96 -6.73
C LEU A 71 6.83 17.14 -8.02
N LEU A 72 7.33 15.90 -7.94
CA LEU A 72 7.14 14.88 -8.96
C LEU A 72 5.85 14.13 -8.64
N TRP A 73 4.89 14.16 -9.55
CA TRP A 73 3.71 13.31 -9.49
C TRP A 73 4.04 11.98 -10.13
N LEU A 74 4.07 10.92 -9.32
CA LEU A 74 4.32 9.58 -9.82
C LEU A 74 3.16 9.12 -10.71
N ASN A 75 3.47 8.78 -11.94
CA ASN A 75 2.52 8.29 -12.93
C ASN A 75 3.17 7.20 -13.81
N HIS A 76 2.40 6.62 -14.73
CA HIS A 76 2.87 5.53 -15.60
C HIS A 76 3.97 5.93 -16.59
N GLU A 77 4.15 7.24 -16.86
CA GLU A 77 5.21 7.78 -17.72
C GLU A 77 6.49 8.12 -16.93
N THR A 78 6.41 8.12 -15.59
CA THR A 78 7.58 8.42 -14.76
C THR A 78 8.68 7.38 -15.00
N PRO A 79 9.90 7.78 -15.38
CA PRO A 79 11.01 6.84 -15.56
C PRO A 79 11.34 6.12 -14.26
N LEU A 80 11.37 4.80 -14.32
CA LEU A 80 11.65 3.95 -13.18
C LEU A 80 13.07 3.36 -13.26
N PRO A 81 13.74 3.12 -12.13
CA PRO A 81 15.06 2.47 -12.11
C PRO A 81 14.98 0.94 -12.30
N VAL A 82 13.81 0.41 -12.59
CA VAL A 82 13.53 -1.02 -12.85
C VAL A 82 12.80 -1.18 -14.17
N GLY A 83 12.98 -2.33 -14.82
CA GLY A 83 12.17 -2.68 -15.99
C GLY A 83 10.75 -3.05 -15.54
N ASN A 84 9.75 -2.61 -16.31
CA ASN A 84 8.35 -2.90 -16.01
C ASN A 84 7.76 -3.77 -17.12
N LEU A 85 7.45 -5.03 -16.80
CA LEU A 85 6.83 -5.99 -17.73
C LEU A 85 5.32 -6.12 -17.49
N TYR A 86 4.72 -5.24 -16.70
CA TYR A 86 3.28 -5.23 -16.48
C TYR A 86 2.55 -4.84 -17.79
N GLU A 87 1.59 -5.65 -18.21
CA GLU A 87 0.95 -5.52 -19.54
C GLU A 87 0.12 -4.22 -19.69
N THR A 88 -0.38 -3.66 -18.58
CA THR A 88 -1.18 -2.43 -18.55
C THR A 88 -0.60 -1.43 -17.54
N PRO A 89 0.57 -0.82 -17.83
CA PRO A 89 1.28 0.05 -16.89
C PRO A 89 0.45 1.27 -16.45
N GLU A 90 -0.49 1.73 -17.28
CA GLU A 90 -1.41 2.82 -16.97
C GLU A 90 -2.43 2.50 -15.86
N THR A 91 -2.68 1.21 -15.59
CA THR A 91 -3.58 0.74 -14.53
C THR A 91 -2.84 0.22 -13.30
N LEU A 92 -1.51 0.17 -13.35
CA LEU A 92 -0.70 -0.30 -12.24
C LEU A 92 -0.74 0.70 -11.08
N GLY A 93 -1.13 0.23 -9.88
CA GLY A 93 -1.09 1.05 -8.68
C GLY A 93 0.32 1.56 -8.37
N TYR A 94 0.43 2.85 -8.11
CA TYR A 94 1.73 3.48 -7.87
C TYR A 94 2.37 3.04 -6.56
N ASP A 95 1.58 2.68 -5.56
CA ASP A 95 1.98 2.04 -4.31
C ASP A 95 2.71 0.71 -4.57
N ARG A 96 2.20 -0.11 -5.48
CA ARG A 96 2.77 -1.40 -5.86
C ARG A 96 4.13 -1.25 -6.51
N ILE A 97 4.25 -0.39 -7.52
CA ILE A 97 5.53 -0.17 -8.19
C ILE A 97 6.55 0.51 -7.29
N ALA A 98 6.13 1.44 -6.43
CA ALA A 98 7.01 2.09 -5.46
C ALA A 98 7.58 1.07 -4.46
N ALA A 99 6.77 0.12 -3.96
CA ALA A 99 7.22 -0.95 -3.08
C ALA A 99 8.27 -1.85 -3.75
N VAL A 100 8.07 -2.19 -5.03
CA VAL A 100 9.02 -2.99 -5.83
C VAL A 100 10.34 -2.25 -6.04
N VAL A 101 10.28 -0.97 -6.42
CA VAL A 101 11.49 -0.13 -6.60
C VAL A 101 12.26 -0.02 -5.29
N GLY A 102 11.57 0.22 -4.18
CA GLY A 102 12.20 0.30 -2.86
C GLY A 102 12.84 -1.02 -2.42
N ALA A 103 12.20 -2.15 -2.70
CA ALA A 103 12.76 -3.47 -2.40
C ALA A 103 13.98 -3.77 -3.26
N ASN A 104 13.94 -3.46 -4.55
CA ASN A 104 15.08 -3.66 -5.46
C ASN A 104 16.30 -2.80 -5.09
N GLU A 105 16.07 -1.57 -4.61
CA GLU A 105 17.14 -0.70 -4.12
C GLU A 105 17.81 -1.26 -2.86
N GLN A 106 17.03 -1.85 -1.95
CA GLN A 106 17.55 -2.45 -0.71
C GLN A 106 18.24 -3.80 -0.95
N PHE A 107 17.79 -4.57 -1.90
CA PHE A 107 18.27 -5.92 -2.19
C PHE A 107 18.57 -6.10 -3.68
N PRO A 108 19.50 -5.31 -4.26
CA PRO A 108 19.77 -5.37 -5.70
C PRO A 108 20.27 -6.75 -6.13
N HIS A 109 19.99 -7.13 -7.36
CA HIS A 109 20.42 -8.40 -7.96
C HIS A 109 19.86 -9.67 -7.29
N ASN A 110 18.72 -9.58 -6.64
CA ASN A 110 18.00 -10.71 -6.05
C ASN A 110 16.61 -10.88 -6.70
N ASP A 111 16.13 -12.11 -6.70
CA ASP A 111 14.72 -12.39 -6.94
C ASP A 111 13.94 -12.05 -5.66
N ILE A 112 13.00 -11.13 -5.73
CA ILE A 112 12.30 -10.58 -4.56
C ILE A 112 10.80 -10.75 -4.72
N LEU A 113 10.15 -11.30 -3.69
CA LEU A 113 8.71 -11.23 -3.49
C LEU A 113 8.42 -10.16 -2.45
N VAL A 114 7.79 -9.06 -2.88
CA VAL A 114 7.35 -7.98 -2.00
C VAL A 114 5.91 -8.25 -1.58
N ILE A 115 5.64 -8.21 -0.28
CA ILE A 115 4.29 -8.38 0.27
C ILE A 115 3.94 -7.12 1.05
N ASP A 116 2.94 -6.39 0.60
CA ASP A 116 2.35 -5.28 1.34
C ASP A 116 0.98 -5.68 1.88
N ALA A 117 0.81 -5.59 3.20
CA ALA A 117 -0.39 -6.03 3.90
C ALA A 117 -1.11 -4.85 4.57
N GLY A 118 -2.03 -4.26 3.84
CA GLY A 118 -2.85 -3.13 4.27
C GLY A 118 -4.35 -3.38 4.06
N THR A 119 -5.03 -2.40 3.49
CA THR A 119 -6.44 -2.51 3.07
C THR A 119 -6.62 -3.66 2.09
N CYS A 120 -5.73 -3.77 1.12
CA CYS A 120 -5.49 -4.98 0.34
C CYS A 120 -4.19 -5.66 0.79
N ILE A 121 -3.97 -6.88 0.36
CA ILE A 121 -2.67 -7.54 0.42
C ILE A 121 -2.20 -7.68 -1.02
N THR A 122 -1.04 -7.09 -1.33
CA THR A 122 -0.42 -7.24 -2.64
C THR A 122 0.81 -8.14 -2.54
N TYR A 123 1.11 -8.83 -3.62
CA TYR A 123 2.26 -9.73 -3.76
C TYR A 123 2.91 -9.38 -5.08
N GLU A 124 4.11 -8.81 -5.05
CA GLU A 124 4.80 -8.30 -6.24
C GLU A 124 6.11 -9.06 -6.45
N PHE A 125 6.39 -9.44 -7.68
CA PHE A 125 7.63 -10.14 -7.99
C PHE A 125 8.53 -9.32 -8.91
N ILE A 126 9.79 -9.14 -8.49
CA ILE A 126 10.86 -8.57 -9.30
C ILE A 126 12.03 -9.55 -9.31
N ASP A 127 12.61 -9.77 -10.47
CA ASP A 127 13.74 -10.68 -10.63
C ASP A 127 15.10 -10.01 -10.38
N SER A 128 16.14 -10.82 -10.29
CA SER A 128 17.53 -10.39 -10.04
C SER A 128 18.13 -9.51 -11.14
N LYS A 129 17.46 -9.38 -12.29
CA LYS A 129 17.83 -8.46 -13.37
C LYS A 129 17.12 -7.11 -13.25
N GLY A 130 16.33 -6.92 -12.20
CA GLY A 130 15.54 -5.71 -11.99
C GLY A 130 14.30 -5.60 -12.89
N GLN A 131 13.73 -6.73 -13.34
CA GLN A 131 12.50 -6.75 -14.13
C GLN A 131 11.32 -7.06 -13.23
N TYR A 132 10.37 -6.13 -13.13
CA TYR A 132 9.11 -6.33 -12.44
C TYR A 132 8.14 -7.11 -13.33
N HIS A 133 7.73 -8.28 -12.87
CA HIS A 133 6.87 -9.21 -13.60
C HIS A 133 5.38 -9.05 -13.30
N GLY A 134 5.02 -8.22 -12.34
CA GLY A 134 3.65 -8.08 -11.87
C GLY A 134 3.41 -8.82 -10.55
N GLY A 135 2.13 -9.01 -10.20
CA GLY A 135 1.79 -9.59 -8.92
C GLY A 135 0.30 -9.85 -8.75
N ASN A 136 -0.10 -10.14 -7.52
CA ASN A 136 -1.47 -10.47 -7.16
C ASN A 136 -2.02 -9.47 -6.14
N ILE A 137 -3.33 -9.24 -6.19
CA ILE A 137 -4.06 -8.43 -5.21
C ILE A 137 -5.07 -9.32 -4.50
N SER A 138 -5.08 -9.29 -3.18
CA SER A 138 -6.01 -10.03 -2.33
C SER A 138 -6.68 -9.08 -1.33
N PRO A 139 -7.91 -9.35 -0.89
CA PRO A 139 -8.54 -8.56 0.16
C PRO A 139 -7.74 -8.63 1.46
N GLY A 140 -7.51 -7.49 2.10
CA GLY A 140 -6.97 -7.42 3.46
C GLY A 140 -7.97 -7.92 4.50
N MET A 141 -7.50 -8.10 5.74
CA MET A 141 -8.29 -8.74 6.80
C MET A 141 -9.62 -8.03 7.07
N GLN A 142 -9.60 -6.70 7.21
CA GLN A 142 -10.81 -5.92 7.46
C GLN A 142 -11.79 -5.97 6.29
N MET A 143 -11.28 -6.01 5.06
CA MET A 143 -12.10 -6.16 3.86
C MET A 143 -12.82 -7.51 3.85
N ARG A 144 -12.17 -8.59 4.27
CA ARG A 144 -12.77 -9.93 4.40
C ARG A 144 -13.89 -9.95 5.43
N TYR A 145 -13.69 -9.31 6.59
CA TYR A 145 -14.74 -9.19 7.62
C TYR A 145 -15.93 -8.39 7.14
N LYS A 146 -15.68 -7.23 6.50
CA LYS A 146 -16.72 -6.38 5.92
C LYS A 146 -17.49 -7.12 4.83
N ALA A 147 -16.81 -7.86 3.96
CA ALA A 147 -17.45 -8.63 2.89
C ALA A 147 -18.38 -9.72 3.47
N LEU A 148 -17.95 -10.48 4.47
CA LEU A 148 -18.78 -11.48 5.12
C LEU A 148 -20.05 -10.86 5.74
N HIS A 149 -19.90 -9.71 6.40
CA HIS A 149 -21.05 -8.99 6.95
C HIS A 149 -21.97 -8.45 5.83
N GLN A 150 -21.41 -7.80 4.83
CA GLN A 150 -22.17 -7.10 3.80
C GLN A 150 -22.91 -8.05 2.85
N PHE A 151 -22.30 -9.19 2.50
CA PHE A 151 -22.85 -10.14 1.53
C PHE A 151 -23.56 -11.33 2.16
N THR A 152 -23.81 -11.31 3.48
CA THR A 152 -24.62 -12.33 4.16
C THR A 152 -25.68 -11.69 5.06
N GLY A 153 -26.83 -12.37 5.22
CA GLY A 153 -27.97 -11.81 5.97
C GLY A 153 -27.81 -11.82 7.49
N ARG A 154 -26.85 -12.56 8.06
CA ARG A 154 -26.80 -12.81 9.51
C ARG A 154 -25.42 -12.72 10.15
N LEU A 155 -24.35 -12.64 9.37
CA LEU A 155 -23.01 -12.56 9.93
C LEU A 155 -22.74 -11.16 10.50
N PRO A 156 -22.27 -11.05 11.77
CA PRO A 156 -21.95 -9.78 12.37
C PRO A 156 -20.73 -9.14 11.72
N LEU A 157 -20.66 -7.80 11.76
CA LEU A 157 -19.42 -7.10 11.49
C LEU A 157 -18.49 -7.28 12.71
N ILE A 158 -17.32 -7.81 12.48
CA ILE A 158 -16.30 -8.00 13.51
C ILE A 158 -15.02 -7.25 13.14
N ASP A 159 -14.17 -7.04 14.13
CA ASP A 159 -12.82 -6.52 13.96
C ASP A 159 -11.74 -7.61 14.13
N SER A 160 -10.48 -7.20 13.97
CA SER A 160 -9.33 -8.10 14.16
C SER A 160 -9.00 -8.37 15.63
N ASN A 161 -9.59 -7.61 16.56
CA ASN A 161 -9.41 -7.77 18.00
C ASN A 161 -10.29 -8.89 18.51
N GLY A 162 -9.79 -9.69 19.42
CA GLY A 162 -10.52 -10.81 19.98
C GLY A 162 -9.81 -12.13 19.84
N ARG A 163 -10.46 -13.18 20.33
CA ARG A 163 -9.89 -14.53 20.41
C ARG A 163 -9.64 -15.10 19.01
N LYS A 164 -8.40 -15.51 18.76
CA LYS A 164 -7.97 -16.18 17.53
C LYS A 164 -7.79 -17.67 17.81
N LEU A 165 -8.49 -18.49 17.07
CA LEU A 165 -8.45 -19.96 17.19
C LEU A 165 -8.10 -20.57 15.83
N PRO A 166 -7.39 -21.70 15.77
CA PRO A 166 -7.16 -22.42 14.51
C PRO A 166 -8.48 -22.89 13.86
N MET A 167 -9.49 -23.19 14.69
CA MET A 167 -10.85 -23.53 14.29
C MET A 167 -11.83 -22.78 15.19
N GLY A 168 -12.76 -22.04 14.62
CA GLY A 168 -13.76 -21.27 15.36
C GLY A 168 -14.75 -22.16 16.11
N ARG A 169 -15.20 -21.70 17.27
CA ARG A 169 -16.18 -22.40 18.13
C ARG A 169 -17.46 -21.60 18.36
N ASP A 170 -17.51 -20.40 17.85
CA ASP A 170 -18.65 -19.48 17.77
C ASP A 170 -18.53 -18.67 16.47
N THR A 171 -19.57 -17.89 16.13
CA THR A 171 -19.64 -17.16 14.87
C THR A 171 -18.45 -16.21 14.69
N GLU A 172 -18.07 -15.46 15.72
CA GLU A 172 -16.97 -14.49 15.61
C GLU A 172 -15.62 -15.17 15.44
N THR A 173 -15.33 -16.19 16.26
CA THR A 173 -14.07 -16.94 16.14
C THR A 173 -14.01 -17.73 14.82
N ALA A 174 -15.15 -18.20 14.28
CA ALA A 174 -15.21 -18.85 12.99
C ALA A 174 -14.90 -17.87 11.84
N ILE A 175 -15.44 -16.65 11.88
CA ILE A 175 -15.13 -15.61 10.91
C ILE A 175 -13.63 -15.24 10.99
N ARG A 176 -13.08 -15.02 12.21
CA ARG A 176 -11.65 -14.71 12.37
C ARG A 176 -10.75 -15.83 11.86
N ALA A 177 -11.05 -17.07 12.19
CA ALA A 177 -10.29 -18.22 11.71
C ALA A 177 -10.36 -18.39 10.20
N GLY A 178 -11.58 -18.31 9.62
CA GLY A 178 -11.81 -18.47 8.18
C GLY A 178 -11.15 -17.39 7.34
N ALA A 179 -11.14 -16.15 7.81
CA ALA A 179 -10.48 -15.04 7.11
C ALA A 179 -8.96 -15.22 6.97
N VAL A 180 -8.32 -15.98 7.88
CA VAL A 180 -6.89 -16.31 7.82
C VAL A 180 -6.65 -17.62 7.08
N SER A 181 -7.42 -18.67 7.40
CA SER A 181 -7.15 -20.04 6.97
C SER A 181 -7.31 -20.25 5.47
N TYR A 182 -8.21 -19.52 4.80
CA TYR A 182 -8.43 -19.66 3.36
C TYR A 182 -7.17 -19.41 2.52
N THR A 183 -6.26 -18.60 3.01
CA THR A 183 -4.97 -18.34 2.33
C THR A 183 -4.02 -19.55 2.39
N HIS A 184 -4.27 -20.52 3.27
CA HIS A 184 -3.41 -21.68 3.50
C HIS A 184 -4.05 -23.01 3.05
N LEU A 185 -5.38 -23.05 2.80
CA LEU A 185 -6.06 -24.23 2.31
C LEU A 185 -5.80 -24.41 0.80
N ARG A 186 -4.78 -25.17 0.44
CA ARG A 186 -4.80 -25.93 -0.80
C ARG A 186 -5.87 -27.01 -0.63
N ALA A 187 -7.10 -26.74 -1.06
CA ALA A 187 -8.06 -27.82 -1.26
C ALA A 187 -7.41 -28.82 -2.24
N PRO A 188 -7.30 -30.12 -1.89
CA PRO A 188 -6.90 -31.12 -2.87
C PRO A 188 -7.88 -31.00 -4.03
N ARG A 189 -7.37 -30.92 -5.26
CA ARG A 189 -8.23 -30.95 -6.45
C ARG A 189 -9.04 -32.23 -6.35
N LEU A 190 -10.31 -32.12 -6.01
CA LEU A 190 -11.26 -33.19 -6.23
C LEU A 190 -11.28 -33.39 -7.75
N ARG A 191 -10.66 -34.48 -8.21
CA ARG A 191 -10.87 -34.96 -9.56
C ARG A 191 -12.30 -35.52 -9.57
N CYS A 192 -13.21 -34.75 -10.18
CA CYS A 192 -14.50 -35.30 -10.62
C CYS A 192 -14.28 -36.15 -11.85
#